data_907b833bd35f18cafc529a022db7b570
#
_entry.id   907b833bd35f18cafc529a022db7b570
#
_cell.length_a   1.000
_cell.length_b   1.000
_cell.length_c   1.000
_cell.angle_alpha   90.00
_cell.angle_beta   90.00
_cell.angle_gamma   90.00
#
_symmetry.space_group_name_H-M   'P 1'
#
loop_
_entity.id
_entity.type
_entity.pdbx_description
1 polymer ?
#
loop_
_entity_poly.entity_id
_entity_poly.type
_entity_poly.pdbx_seq_one_letter_code
_entity_poly.pdbx_strand_id
1 'polypeptide(L)'
;RTQTAAGGTNTGWFTGYDYLYEKHFTPDAAQAAQCLVLEFEGVYHNAEVHLNGEKIAACPYGYSGFYVDMTNRIKCFENNVLEIIARNADQPNSRWYSGAGIYRPVTLWTAPARHILPDGVQVRTLGLSPAEVEVTVQTSDAGAVSIAILDGGRVVATAQAQSDGKAVARVTVPNAKLWSPESPALYRCRAVFGDDCAETTFGVRTLSWGDDGLLLNGKRILLLGACVHHDHGVLGACCYPEAEERKVRLLQKVGYNAVR
;
A
#
# COMPACT_ATOMS: atom_id res chain seq x y z
N ARG A 1 17.60 26.94 -0.04
CA ARG A 1 16.45 27.79 0.24
C ARG A 1 16.70 29.20 -0.29
N THR A 2 15.72 29.78 -0.96
CA THR A 2 15.83 31.16 -1.45
C THR A 2 14.56 31.94 -1.11
N GLN A 3 14.68 33.21 -0.73
CA GLN A 3 13.54 34.07 -0.43
C GLN A 3 12.65 34.35 -1.65
N THR A 4 13.13 34.06 -2.84
CA THR A 4 12.42 34.22 -4.12
C THR A 4 11.74 32.91 -4.61
N ALA A 5 11.80 31.83 -3.82
CA ALA A 5 11.13 30.59 -4.17
C ALA A 5 9.61 30.82 -4.30
N ALA A 6 9.00 30.43 -5.42
CA ALA A 6 7.59 30.67 -5.75
C ALA A 6 6.63 30.05 -4.72
N GLY A 7 6.98 28.89 -4.14
CA GLY A 7 6.21 28.25 -3.09
C GLY A 7 6.26 28.93 -1.72
N GLY A 8 7.21 29.85 -1.51
CA GLY A 8 7.38 30.57 -0.25
C GLY A 8 7.42 29.63 0.97
N THR A 9 6.67 29.99 2.00
CA THR A 9 6.57 29.20 3.24
C THR A 9 5.94 27.82 3.02
N ASN A 10 5.08 27.65 2.01
CA ASN A 10 4.40 26.36 1.73
C ASN A 10 5.39 25.25 1.34
N THR A 11 6.54 25.62 0.78
CA THR A 11 7.60 24.69 0.41
C THR A 11 8.85 24.87 1.28
N GLY A 12 8.77 25.62 2.38
CA GLY A 12 9.91 25.93 3.23
C GLY A 12 11.01 26.70 2.49
N TRP A 13 10.63 27.52 1.49
CA TRP A 13 11.55 28.30 0.64
C TRP A 13 12.47 27.45 -0.24
N PHE A 14 12.07 26.19 -0.52
CA PHE A 14 12.73 25.40 -1.56
C PHE A 14 12.17 25.77 -2.94
N THR A 15 13.05 25.85 -3.92
CA THR A 15 12.68 25.95 -5.33
C THR A 15 12.19 24.57 -5.81
N GLY A 16 11.16 24.55 -6.65
CA GLY A 16 10.75 23.34 -7.36
C GLY A 16 11.71 23.05 -8.52
N TYR A 17 12.04 21.78 -8.68
CA TYR A 17 12.83 21.27 -9.80
C TYR A 17 12.24 19.97 -10.31
N ASP A 18 12.51 19.64 -11.56
CA ASP A 18 12.36 18.29 -12.06
C ASP A 18 13.57 17.46 -11.59
N TYR A 19 13.30 16.23 -11.18
CA TYR A 19 14.32 15.30 -10.69
C TYR A 19 14.39 14.10 -11.62
N LEU A 20 15.60 13.75 -12.03
CA LEU A 20 15.90 12.52 -12.77
C LEU A 20 16.69 11.58 -11.86
N TYR A 21 16.20 10.36 -11.73
CA TYR A 21 16.88 9.26 -11.08
C TYR A 21 17.24 8.23 -12.14
N GLU A 22 18.48 7.78 -12.14
CA GLU A 22 18.98 6.78 -13.07
C GLU A 22 19.59 5.61 -12.31
N LYS A 23 19.23 4.41 -12.68
CA LYS A 23 19.78 3.18 -12.11
C LYS A 23 20.11 2.19 -13.21
N HIS A 24 21.37 1.72 -13.20
CA HIS A 24 21.84 0.62 -14.03
C HIS A 24 21.72 -0.70 -13.28
N PHE A 25 21.24 -1.74 -13.94
CA PHE A 25 21.15 -3.09 -13.39
C PHE A 25 21.21 -4.16 -14.47
N THR A 26 21.74 -5.32 -14.10
CA THR A 26 21.81 -6.50 -14.99
C THR A 26 21.08 -7.65 -14.32
N PRO A 27 19.91 -8.07 -14.82
CA PRO A 27 19.17 -9.20 -14.28
C PRO A 27 19.96 -10.50 -14.49
N ASP A 28 20.00 -11.34 -13.45
CA ASP A 28 20.56 -12.70 -13.54
C ASP A 28 19.53 -13.71 -14.10
N ALA A 29 19.95 -14.98 -14.24
CA ALA A 29 19.09 -16.05 -14.75
C ALA A 29 17.84 -16.30 -13.90
N ALA A 30 17.94 -16.14 -12.58
CA ALA A 30 16.82 -16.36 -11.67
C ALA A 30 15.78 -15.24 -11.82
N GLN A 31 16.23 -14.00 -11.89
CA GLN A 31 15.36 -12.84 -12.12
C GLN A 31 14.72 -12.85 -13.52
N ALA A 32 15.48 -13.30 -14.53
CA ALA A 32 14.99 -13.39 -15.91
C ALA A 32 13.83 -14.40 -16.08
N ALA A 33 13.73 -15.39 -15.19
CA ALA A 33 12.68 -16.40 -15.21
C ALA A 33 11.43 -16.02 -14.36
N GLN A 34 11.44 -14.85 -13.76
CA GLN A 34 10.39 -14.38 -12.84
C GLN A 34 9.60 -13.20 -13.40
N CYS A 35 8.41 -12.99 -12.85
CA CYS A 35 7.72 -11.71 -12.95
C CYS A 35 8.48 -10.67 -12.14
N LEU A 36 8.69 -9.49 -12.70
CA LEU A 36 9.42 -8.38 -12.08
C LEU A 36 8.53 -7.14 -12.06
N VAL A 37 8.12 -6.73 -10.86
CA VAL A 37 7.26 -5.55 -10.67
C VAL A 37 7.94 -4.58 -9.73
N LEU A 38 8.10 -3.33 -10.15
CA LEU A 38 8.50 -2.23 -9.26
C LEU A 38 7.26 -1.66 -8.57
N GLU A 39 7.32 -1.56 -7.25
CA GLU A 39 6.42 -0.78 -6.45
C GLU A 39 7.07 0.54 -6.08
N PHE A 40 6.39 1.64 -6.41
CA PHE A 40 6.72 2.98 -5.94
C PHE A 40 5.70 3.36 -4.87
N GLU A 41 6.11 3.48 -3.62
CA GLU A 41 5.19 3.88 -2.54
C GLU A 41 4.83 5.37 -2.59
N GLY A 42 5.66 6.19 -3.25
CA GLY A 42 5.38 7.61 -3.45
C GLY A 42 6.46 8.36 -4.18
N VAL A 43 6.03 9.07 -5.24
CA VAL A 43 6.88 9.97 -6.04
C VAL A 43 6.13 11.29 -6.21
N TYR A 44 6.66 12.39 -5.70
CA TYR A 44 6.03 13.70 -5.80
C TYR A 44 6.74 14.56 -6.85
N HIS A 45 6.04 14.91 -7.96
CA HIS A 45 4.82 14.34 -8.53
C HIS A 45 4.97 14.24 -10.05
N ASN A 46 3.88 13.92 -10.78
CA ASN A 46 3.91 13.72 -12.24
C ASN A 46 5.06 12.78 -12.64
N ALA A 47 5.10 11.60 -11.99
CA ALA A 47 6.15 10.63 -12.21
C ALA A 47 6.05 10.01 -13.61
N GLU A 48 7.18 9.88 -14.28
CA GLU A 48 7.34 9.08 -15.50
C GLU A 48 8.42 8.04 -15.23
N VAL A 49 8.17 6.80 -15.65
CA VAL A 49 9.13 5.69 -15.54
C VAL A 49 9.53 5.25 -16.93
N HIS A 50 10.82 5.25 -17.20
CA HIS A 50 11.41 4.82 -18.47
C HIS A 50 12.33 3.62 -18.21
N LEU A 51 12.31 2.67 -19.13
CA LEU A 51 13.22 1.53 -19.14
C LEU A 51 13.87 1.43 -20.50
N ASN A 52 15.20 1.47 -20.53
CA ASN A 52 16.00 1.42 -21.76
C ASN A 52 15.59 2.50 -22.79
N GLY A 53 15.21 3.69 -22.32
CA GLY A 53 14.78 4.82 -23.11
C GLY A 53 13.29 4.79 -23.54
N GLU A 54 12.54 3.73 -23.21
CA GLU A 54 11.10 3.64 -23.48
C GLU A 54 10.30 4.04 -22.23
N LYS A 55 9.31 4.94 -22.37
CA LYS A 55 8.37 5.26 -21.29
C LYS A 55 7.42 4.08 -21.07
N ILE A 56 7.46 3.47 -19.90
CA ILE A 56 6.69 2.28 -19.55
C ILE A 56 5.55 2.55 -18.58
N ALA A 57 5.62 3.65 -17.80
CA ALA A 57 4.55 4.04 -16.87
C ALA A 57 4.54 5.54 -16.60
N ALA A 58 3.41 6.04 -16.08
CA ALA A 58 3.29 7.38 -15.52
C ALA A 58 2.28 7.38 -14.37
N CYS A 59 2.56 8.20 -13.34
CA CYS A 59 1.66 8.45 -12.23
C CYS A 59 1.62 9.96 -11.93
N PRO A 60 0.52 10.66 -12.23
CA PRO A 60 0.45 12.10 -12.02
C PRO A 60 0.27 12.48 -10.55
N TYR A 61 -0.35 11.61 -9.74
CA TYR A 61 -0.67 11.92 -8.35
C TYR A 61 0.46 11.52 -7.41
N GLY A 62 0.95 12.50 -6.64
CA GLY A 62 2.15 12.35 -5.81
C GLY A 62 1.96 11.63 -4.46
N TYR A 63 0.72 11.33 -4.04
CA TYR A 63 0.44 10.75 -2.72
C TYR A 63 -0.09 9.32 -2.75
N SER A 64 -0.15 8.69 -3.92
CA SER A 64 -0.48 7.27 -4.07
C SER A 64 0.72 6.48 -4.54
N GLY A 65 0.83 5.22 -4.07
CA GLY A 65 1.72 4.23 -4.65
C GLY A 65 1.21 3.77 -6.02
N PHE A 66 2.11 3.19 -6.81
CA PHE A 66 1.79 2.57 -8.10
C PHE A 66 2.79 1.46 -8.41
N TYR A 67 2.35 0.55 -9.27
CA TYR A 67 3.13 -0.61 -9.71
C TYR A 67 3.52 -0.48 -11.18
N VAL A 68 4.71 -0.97 -11.52
CA VAL A 68 5.24 -0.98 -12.89
C VAL A 68 5.75 -2.37 -13.23
N ASP A 69 5.08 -3.05 -14.13
CA ASP A 69 5.50 -4.37 -14.63
C ASP A 69 6.62 -4.21 -15.66
N MET A 70 7.78 -4.81 -15.35
CA MET A 70 8.95 -4.83 -16.20
C MET A 70 9.21 -6.20 -16.84
N THR A 71 8.43 -7.21 -16.54
CA THR A 71 8.69 -8.64 -16.82
C THR A 71 9.17 -8.91 -18.25
N ASN A 72 8.43 -8.39 -19.25
CA ASN A 72 8.73 -8.62 -20.66
C ASN A 72 9.51 -7.47 -21.30
N ARG A 73 10.08 -6.55 -20.51
CA ARG A 73 10.72 -5.32 -21.00
C ARG A 73 12.19 -5.25 -20.65
N ILE A 74 12.64 -6.11 -19.72
CA ILE A 74 14.05 -6.21 -19.34
C ILE A 74 14.86 -6.97 -20.39
N LYS A 75 16.10 -6.56 -20.59
CA LYS A 75 17.12 -7.29 -21.34
C LYS A 75 17.87 -8.19 -20.37
N CYS A 76 17.66 -9.50 -20.50
CA CYS A 76 18.33 -10.49 -19.65
C CYS A 76 19.82 -10.51 -19.93
N PHE A 77 20.66 -10.62 -18.87
CA PHE A 77 22.12 -10.65 -18.94
C PHE A 77 22.78 -9.41 -19.56
N GLU A 78 22.02 -8.36 -19.82
CA GLU A 78 22.51 -7.09 -20.34
C GLU A 78 22.28 -5.97 -19.32
N ASN A 79 23.01 -4.87 -19.48
CA ASN A 79 22.77 -3.67 -18.69
C ASN A 79 21.42 -3.04 -19.12
N ASN A 80 20.54 -2.85 -18.13
CA ASN A 80 19.30 -2.08 -18.31
C ASN A 80 19.44 -0.74 -17.60
N VAL A 81 18.84 0.27 -18.18
CA VAL A 81 18.79 1.63 -17.62
C VAL A 81 17.35 1.93 -17.23
N LEU A 82 17.13 2.12 -15.94
CA LEU A 82 15.85 2.54 -15.37
C LEU A 82 15.97 4.03 -15.02
N GLU A 83 15.10 4.84 -15.60
CA GLU A 83 15.03 6.28 -15.34
C GLU A 83 13.66 6.63 -14.76
N ILE A 84 13.64 7.41 -13.69
CA ILE A 84 12.43 7.96 -13.10
C ILE A 84 12.52 9.48 -13.13
N ILE A 85 11.56 10.13 -13.79
CA ILE A 85 11.44 11.58 -13.84
C ILE A 85 10.29 12.00 -12.93
N ALA A 86 10.57 12.84 -11.94
CA ALA A 86 9.56 13.48 -11.11
C ALA A 86 9.50 14.97 -11.47
N ARG A 87 8.39 15.41 -12.07
CA ARG A 87 8.21 16.79 -12.53
C ARG A 87 7.58 17.64 -11.46
N ASN A 88 8.41 18.35 -10.72
CA ASN A 88 7.99 19.20 -9.60
C ASN A 88 8.51 20.65 -9.72
N ALA A 89 8.77 21.11 -10.96
CA ALA A 89 9.21 22.49 -11.21
C ALA A 89 8.09 23.50 -10.97
N ASP A 90 6.82 23.15 -11.21
CA ASP A 90 5.68 24.04 -11.05
C ASP A 90 5.33 24.23 -9.58
N GLN A 91 5.55 25.43 -9.06
CA GLN A 91 5.32 25.82 -7.67
C GLN A 91 4.51 27.12 -7.60
N PRO A 92 3.64 27.31 -6.57
CA PRO A 92 3.22 26.36 -5.55
C PRO A 92 2.15 25.39 -6.07
N ASN A 93 2.21 24.12 -5.66
CA ASN A 93 1.25 23.10 -6.08
C ASN A 93 0.42 22.50 -4.92
N SER A 94 0.65 22.96 -3.69
CA SER A 94 -0.14 22.62 -2.51
C SER A 94 -0.08 23.71 -1.45
N ARG A 95 -0.96 23.61 -0.42
CA ARG A 95 -1.01 24.55 0.72
C ARG A 95 -0.19 24.08 1.93
N TRP A 96 0.47 22.95 1.83
CA TRP A 96 1.27 22.33 2.88
C TRP A 96 2.62 21.91 2.31
N TYR A 97 3.52 21.48 3.17
CA TYR A 97 4.80 20.91 2.73
C TYR A 97 4.54 19.69 1.86
N SER A 98 5.02 19.74 0.65
CA SER A 98 5.05 18.60 -0.25
C SER A 98 6.48 18.05 -0.34
N GLY A 99 6.60 16.74 -0.53
CA GLY A 99 7.86 16.12 -0.91
C GLY A 99 8.29 16.57 -2.31
N ALA A 100 9.46 16.12 -2.72
CA ALA A 100 9.95 16.29 -4.07
C ALA A 100 10.70 15.02 -4.49
N GLY A 101 10.43 14.53 -5.70
CA GLY A 101 11.04 13.31 -6.20
C GLY A 101 10.55 12.04 -5.51
N ILE A 102 11.39 11.03 -5.44
CA ILE A 102 11.09 9.76 -4.75
C ILE A 102 11.23 10.01 -3.25
N TYR A 103 10.11 10.07 -2.53
CA TYR A 103 10.10 10.37 -1.08
C TYR A 103 9.71 9.16 -0.21
N ARG A 104 9.37 8.03 -0.84
CA ARG A 104 9.09 6.75 -0.18
C ARG A 104 9.86 5.62 -0.86
N PRO A 105 9.92 4.44 -0.24
CA PRO A 105 10.62 3.27 -0.80
C PRO A 105 10.21 2.93 -2.24
N VAL A 106 11.17 2.39 -2.98
CA VAL A 106 10.95 1.69 -4.24
C VAL A 106 11.39 0.25 -4.05
N THR A 107 10.45 -0.68 -4.20
CA THR A 107 10.66 -2.11 -3.96
C THR A 107 10.56 -2.89 -5.26
N LEU A 108 11.50 -3.79 -5.50
CA LEU A 108 11.40 -4.77 -6.58
C LEU A 108 10.75 -6.04 -6.05
N TRP A 109 9.54 -6.32 -6.52
CA TRP A 109 8.83 -7.57 -6.31
C TRP A 109 9.22 -8.58 -7.38
N THR A 110 9.49 -9.81 -6.96
CA THR A 110 9.74 -10.93 -7.86
C THR A 110 8.77 -12.06 -7.53
N ALA A 111 8.20 -12.68 -8.54
CA ALA A 111 7.25 -13.76 -8.37
C ALA A 111 7.42 -14.82 -9.48
N PRO A 112 6.97 -16.07 -9.28
CA PRO A 112 6.87 -17.07 -10.33
C PRO A 112 6.01 -16.55 -11.51
N ALA A 113 6.10 -17.17 -12.68
CA ALA A 113 5.27 -16.79 -13.83
C ALA A 113 3.77 -16.83 -13.51
N ARG A 114 3.35 -17.84 -12.72
CA ARG A 114 2.00 -17.91 -12.16
C ARG A 114 2.03 -17.42 -10.72
N HIS A 115 1.42 -16.28 -10.46
CA HIS A 115 1.52 -15.61 -9.17
C HIS A 115 0.23 -14.89 -8.76
N ILE A 116 0.17 -14.49 -7.50
CA ILE A 116 -0.85 -13.59 -6.95
C ILE A 116 -0.39 -12.16 -7.24
N LEU A 117 -1.28 -11.35 -7.80
CA LEU A 117 -0.92 -9.95 -8.12
C LEU A 117 -0.56 -9.16 -6.86
N PRO A 118 0.30 -8.15 -6.95
CA PRO A 118 0.54 -7.22 -5.85
C PRO A 118 -0.79 -6.68 -5.29
N ASP A 119 -0.93 -6.63 -3.95
CA ASP A 119 -2.19 -6.31 -3.24
C ASP A 119 -3.40 -7.17 -3.65
N GLY A 120 -3.16 -8.30 -4.31
CA GLY A 120 -4.19 -9.16 -4.86
C GLY A 120 -5.04 -9.91 -3.84
N VAL A 121 -4.62 -9.98 -2.56
CA VAL A 121 -5.40 -10.63 -1.50
C VAL A 121 -6.19 -9.58 -0.71
N GLN A 122 -7.51 -9.60 -0.85
CA GLN A 122 -8.41 -8.67 -0.19
C GLN A 122 -9.43 -9.44 0.67
N VAL A 123 -9.72 -8.93 1.87
CA VAL A 123 -10.67 -9.54 2.79
C VAL A 123 -11.73 -8.52 3.22
N ARG A 124 -12.99 -8.89 3.06
CA ARG A 124 -14.15 -8.09 3.45
C ARG A 124 -15.03 -8.87 4.41
N THR A 125 -15.36 -8.31 5.56
CA THR A 125 -16.35 -8.91 6.48
C THR A 125 -17.76 -8.76 5.90
N LEU A 126 -18.50 -9.86 5.82
CA LEU A 126 -19.88 -9.90 5.36
C LEU A 126 -20.88 -9.86 6.51
N GLY A 127 -20.55 -10.51 7.63
CA GLY A 127 -21.41 -10.62 8.81
C GLY A 127 -20.60 -10.95 10.05
N LEU A 128 -21.25 -10.83 11.22
CA LEU A 128 -20.57 -11.03 12.52
C LEU A 128 -21.14 -12.23 13.29
N SER A 129 -22.33 -12.75 12.94
CA SER A 129 -22.98 -13.85 13.64
C SER A 129 -23.75 -14.75 12.67
N PRO A 130 -23.11 -15.80 12.13
CA PRO A 130 -21.69 -16.16 12.28
C PRO A 130 -20.77 -15.12 11.63
N ALA A 131 -19.53 -15.04 12.11
CA ALA A 131 -18.53 -14.19 11.47
C ALA A 131 -18.15 -14.79 10.12
N GLU A 132 -18.50 -14.10 9.04
CA GLU A 132 -18.26 -14.50 7.67
C GLU A 132 -17.43 -13.44 6.96
N VAL A 133 -16.40 -13.86 6.24
CA VAL A 133 -15.57 -13.00 5.41
C VAL A 133 -15.58 -13.47 3.97
N GLU A 134 -15.53 -12.53 3.04
CA GLU A 134 -15.28 -12.77 1.63
C GLU A 134 -13.80 -12.47 1.35
N VAL A 135 -13.12 -13.45 0.80
CA VAL A 135 -11.73 -13.33 0.37
C VAL A 135 -11.70 -13.28 -1.14
N THR A 136 -11.15 -12.22 -1.69
CA THR A 136 -10.86 -12.07 -3.11
C THR A 136 -9.36 -12.24 -3.33
N VAL A 137 -8.97 -13.06 -4.30
CA VAL A 137 -7.56 -13.25 -4.70
C VAL A 137 -7.46 -12.99 -6.19
N GLN A 138 -6.64 -12.00 -6.57
CA GLN A 138 -6.32 -11.69 -7.96
C GLN A 138 -5.04 -12.44 -8.36
N THR A 139 -5.09 -13.14 -9.47
CA THR A 139 -3.99 -13.99 -9.95
C THR A 139 -3.62 -13.63 -11.38
N SER A 140 -2.37 -13.91 -11.75
CA SER A 140 -1.85 -13.70 -13.12
C SER A 140 -2.45 -14.65 -14.15
N ASP A 141 -3.03 -15.79 -13.72
CA ASP A 141 -3.49 -16.87 -14.59
C ASP A 141 -4.64 -17.65 -13.94
N ALA A 142 -5.26 -18.53 -14.70
CA ALA A 142 -6.30 -19.43 -14.21
C ALA A 142 -5.71 -20.57 -13.36
N GLY A 143 -6.45 -21.00 -12.32
CA GLY A 143 -6.10 -22.15 -11.51
C GLY A 143 -6.69 -22.15 -10.10
N ALA A 144 -6.35 -23.19 -9.33
CA ALA A 144 -6.84 -23.35 -7.97
C ALA A 144 -6.09 -22.42 -6.99
N VAL A 145 -6.85 -21.78 -6.11
CA VAL A 145 -6.36 -20.94 -5.01
C VAL A 145 -6.76 -21.59 -3.70
N SER A 146 -5.79 -21.80 -2.82
CA SER A 146 -6.03 -22.26 -1.44
C SER A 146 -5.95 -21.05 -0.49
N ILE A 147 -6.91 -20.95 0.43
CA ILE A 147 -7.03 -19.83 1.37
C ILE A 147 -7.02 -20.39 2.79
N ALA A 148 -6.24 -19.76 3.67
CA ALA A 148 -6.22 -20.05 5.09
C ALA A 148 -6.35 -18.76 5.92
N ILE A 149 -7.21 -18.77 6.92
CA ILE A 149 -7.32 -17.71 7.92
C ILE A 149 -6.58 -18.15 9.18
N LEU A 150 -5.71 -17.28 9.68
CA LEU A 150 -4.85 -17.56 10.83
C LEU A 150 -5.11 -16.56 11.97
N ASP A 151 -5.22 -17.09 13.20
CA ASP A 151 -5.19 -16.33 14.47
C ASP A 151 -3.90 -16.66 15.20
N GLY A 152 -3.02 -15.67 15.38
CA GLY A 152 -1.74 -15.85 16.08
C GLY A 152 -0.83 -16.94 15.47
N GLY A 153 -0.94 -17.20 14.16
CA GLY A 153 -0.18 -18.24 13.45
C GLY A 153 -0.88 -19.60 13.36
N ARG A 154 -1.98 -19.82 14.11
CA ARG A 154 -2.80 -21.02 14.04
C ARG A 154 -3.87 -20.88 12.95
N VAL A 155 -3.98 -21.87 12.05
CA VAL A 155 -5.07 -21.92 11.06
C VAL A 155 -6.40 -22.17 11.79
N VAL A 156 -7.37 -21.28 11.61
CA VAL A 156 -8.72 -21.34 12.20
C VAL A 156 -9.81 -21.61 11.19
N ALA A 157 -9.57 -21.32 9.91
CA ALA A 157 -10.50 -21.65 8.83
C ALA A 157 -9.74 -21.77 7.50
N THR A 158 -10.31 -22.53 6.55
CA THR A 158 -9.75 -22.71 5.20
C THR A 158 -10.85 -22.67 4.15
N ALA A 159 -10.48 -22.31 2.93
CA ALA A 159 -11.34 -22.42 1.75
C ALA A 159 -10.49 -22.71 0.50
N GLN A 160 -11.16 -23.11 -0.57
CA GLN A 160 -10.59 -23.23 -1.91
C GLN A 160 -11.51 -22.55 -2.91
N ALA A 161 -10.93 -21.97 -3.94
CA ALA A 161 -11.64 -21.35 -5.05
C ALA A 161 -10.88 -21.57 -6.36
N GLN A 162 -11.59 -21.47 -7.47
CA GLN A 162 -10.98 -21.45 -8.80
C GLN A 162 -10.85 -19.99 -9.26
N SER A 163 -9.72 -19.67 -9.85
CA SER A 163 -9.45 -18.38 -10.46
C SER A 163 -9.43 -18.50 -11.99
N ASP A 164 -9.92 -17.48 -12.65
CA ASP A 164 -9.72 -17.16 -14.06
C ASP A 164 -9.16 -15.70 -14.21
N GLY A 165 -8.24 -15.35 -13.32
CA GLY A 165 -7.74 -14.02 -13.05
C GLY A 165 -8.23 -13.45 -11.71
N LYS A 166 -9.36 -13.98 -11.19
CA LYS A 166 -9.94 -13.60 -9.90
C LYS A 166 -10.65 -14.78 -9.25
N ALA A 167 -10.23 -15.14 -8.05
CA ALA A 167 -10.92 -16.10 -7.19
C ALA A 167 -11.69 -15.37 -6.09
N VAL A 168 -12.87 -15.89 -5.72
CA VAL A 168 -13.66 -15.40 -4.58
C VAL A 168 -14.10 -16.57 -3.74
N ALA A 169 -13.88 -16.50 -2.42
CA ALA A 169 -14.33 -17.48 -1.47
C ALA A 169 -15.00 -16.82 -0.27
N ARG A 170 -16.03 -17.47 0.29
CA ARG A 170 -16.61 -17.11 1.59
C ARG A 170 -16.10 -18.06 2.64
N VAL A 171 -15.69 -17.50 3.76
CA VAL A 171 -15.06 -18.23 4.86
C VAL A 171 -15.72 -17.84 6.17
N THR A 172 -16.22 -18.82 6.91
CA THR A 172 -16.70 -18.61 8.28
C THR A 172 -15.52 -18.69 9.24
N VAL A 173 -15.34 -17.67 10.07
CA VAL A 173 -14.29 -17.60 11.10
C VAL A 173 -14.93 -17.98 12.43
N PRO A 174 -14.68 -19.18 12.97
CA PRO A 174 -15.33 -19.63 14.19
C PRO A 174 -14.82 -18.84 15.40
N ASN A 175 -15.74 -18.47 16.30
CA ASN A 175 -15.42 -17.73 17.53
C ASN A 175 -14.59 -16.46 17.28
N ALA A 176 -14.92 -15.73 16.23
CA ALA A 176 -14.13 -14.58 15.81
C ALA A 176 -14.06 -13.49 16.89
N LYS A 177 -12.84 -13.04 17.15
CA LYS A 177 -12.57 -11.82 17.94
C LYS A 177 -12.85 -10.62 17.05
N LEU A 178 -13.83 -9.81 17.43
CA LEU A 178 -14.16 -8.62 16.65
C LEU A 178 -13.11 -7.53 16.87
N TRP A 179 -12.77 -6.86 15.79
CA TRP A 179 -11.88 -5.70 15.86
C TRP A 179 -12.63 -4.47 16.38
N SER A 180 -12.04 -3.77 17.33
CA SER A 180 -12.45 -2.42 17.74
C SER A 180 -11.21 -1.61 18.13
N PRO A 181 -11.30 -0.26 18.26
CA PRO A 181 -10.19 0.56 18.75
C PRO A 181 -9.64 0.11 20.12
N GLU A 182 -10.51 -0.39 20.99
CA GLU A 182 -10.15 -0.87 22.34
C GLU A 182 -9.55 -2.29 22.31
N SER A 183 -9.92 -3.08 21.30
CA SER A 183 -9.46 -4.46 21.10
C SER A 183 -9.17 -4.70 19.62
N PRO A 184 -8.02 -4.26 19.11
CA PRO A 184 -7.68 -4.31 17.68
C PRO A 184 -7.21 -5.71 17.27
N ALA A 185 -8.10 -6.72 17.43
CA ALA A 185 -7.81 -8.10 17.06
C ALA A 185 -7.61 -8.24 15.55
N LEU A 186 -6.47 -8.79 15.14
CA LEU A 186 -6.13 -8.99 13.73
C LEU A 186 -5.93 -10.47 13.44
N TYR A 187 -6.41 -10.86 12.26
CA TYR A 187 -6.19 -12.13 11.61
C TYR A 187 -5.25 -11.95 10.42
N ARG A 188 -4.63 -13.03 9.98
CA ARG A 188 -3.94 -13.09 8.69
C ARG A 188 -4.72 -13.98 7.73
N CYS A 189 -4.85 -13.53 6.49
CA CYS A 189 -5.32 -14.34 5.37
C CYS A 189 -4.11 -14.70 4.53
N ARG A 190 -3.86 -16.00 4.39
CA ARG A 190 -2.83 -16.55 3.50
C ARG A 190 -3.53 -17.13 2.28
N ALA A 191 -3.13 -16.72 1.10
CA ALA A 191 -3.52 -17.30 -0.17
C ALA A 191 -2.32 -17.98 -0.83
N VAL A 192 -2.55 -19.15 -1.43
CA VAL A 192 -1.54 -19.92 -2.17
C VAL A 192 -2.07 -20.17 -3.57
N PHE A 193 -1.26 -19.87 -4.59
CA PHE A 193 -1.58 -20.09 -5.99
C PHE A 193 -0.35 -20.69 -6.71
N GLY A 194 -0.41 -21.99 -7.02
CA GLY A 194 0.77 -22.70 -7.50
C GLY A 194 1.90 -22.69 -6.47
N ASP A 195 3.06 -22.18 -6.88
CA ASP A 195 4.25 -22.04 -6.03
C ASP A 195 4.33 -20.66 -5.33
N ASP A 196 3.34 -19.78 -5.57
CA ASP A 196 3.30 -18.46 -4.97
C ASP A 196 2.40 -18.40 -3.74
N CYS A 197 2.74 -17.50 -2.80
CA CYS A 197 2.03 -17.31 -1.55
C CYS A 197 2.02 -15.83 -1.17
N ALA A 198 0.83 -15.30 -0.88
CA ALA A 198 0.66 -13.94 -0.39
C ALA A 198 -0.14 -13.92 0.91
N GLU A 199 0.17 -12.98 1.80
CA GLU A 199 -0.53 -12.77 3.06
C GLU A 199 -1.01 -11.32 3.18
N THR A 200 -2.19 -11.16 3.78
CA THR A 200 -2.69 -9.85 4.22
C THR A 200 -3.26 -9.94 5.63
N THR A 201 -3.23 -8.85 6.37
CA THR A 201 -3.85 -8.75 7.71
C THR A 201 -5.21 -8.07 7.62
N PHE A 202 -6.17 -8.53 8.43
CA PHE A 202 -7.49 -7.93 8.48
C PHE A 202 -8.10 -8.05 9.88
N GLY A 203 -9.05 -7.15 10.20
CA GLY A 203 -9.88 -7.25 11.39
C GLY A 203 -11.31 -7.63 11.01
N VAL A 204 -11.92 -8.55 11.76
CA VAL A 204 -13.33 -8.90 11.59
C VAL A 204 -14.17 -7.79 12.19
N ARG A 205 -14.74 -6.94 11.33
CA ARG A 205 -15.57 -5.80 11.73
C ARG A 205 -16.54 -5.42 10.64
N THR A 206 -17.67 -4.82 11.02
CA THR A 206 -18.59 -4.16 10.10
C THR A 206 -18.62 -2.66 10.38
N LEU A 207 -18.70 -1.87 9.33
CA LEU A 207 -18.93 -0.43 9.38
C LEU A 207 -20.21 -0.13 8.60
N SER A 208 -21.09 0.65 9.21
CA SER A 208 -22.27 1.20 8.55
C SER A 208 -22.55 2.61 9.07
N TRP A 209 -23.31 3.38 8.32
CA TRP A 209 -23.74 4.72 8.72
C TRP A 209 -25.17 4.97 8.26
N GLY A 210 -25.85 5.80 9.00
CA GLY A 210 -27.24 6.17 8.78
C GLY A 210 -27.59 7.34 9.69
N ASP A 211 -28.88 7.49 10.00
CA ASP A 211 -29.40 8.57 10.84
C ASP A 211 -28.76 8.61 12.25
N ASP A 212 -28.39 7.44 12.78
CA ASP A 212 -27.70 7.32 14.07
C ASP A 212 -26.18 7.62 14.00
N GLY A 213 -25.65 7.95 12.83
CA GLY A 213 -24.23 8.21 12.60
C GLY A 213 -23.45 6.97 12.21
N LEU A 214 -22.16 6.91 12.57
CA LEU A 214 -21.26 5.79 12.26
C LEU A 214 -21.45 4.66 13.28
N LEU A 215 -21.67 3.46 12.77
CA LEU A 215 -21.79 2.24 13.56
C LEU A 215 -20.60 1.32 13.27
N LEU A 216 -19.90 0.92 14.32
CA LEU A 216 -18.88 -0.14 14.30
C LEU A 216 -19.45 -1.38 15.00
N ASN A 217 -19.51 -2.51 14.31
CA ASN A 217 -20.07 -3.77 14.82
C ASN A 217 -21.50 -3.58 15.37
N GLY A 218 -22.30 -2.74 14.72
CA GLY A 218 -23.67 -2.41 15.13
C GLY A 218 -23.78 -1.44 16.32
N LYS A 219 -22.66 -0.93 16.85
CA LYS A 219 -22.66 0.04 17.95
C LYS A 219 -22.19 1.39 17.45
N ARG A 220 -22.88 2.46 17.89
CA ARG A 220 -22.48 3.83 17.56
C ARG A 220 -21.07 4.12 18.07
N ILE A 221 -20.22 4.66 17.19
CA ILE A 221 -18.89 5.14 17.54
C ILE A 221 -18.78 6.64 17.22
N LEU A 222 -18.22 7.41 18.14
CA LEU A 222 -17.88 8.79 17.91
C LEU A 222 -16.42 8.89 17.54
N LEU A 223 -16.11 9.47 16.38
CA LEU A 223 -14.75 9.73 15.94
C LEU A 223 -14.22 11.01 16.60
N LEU A 224 -13.31 10.86 17.54
CA LEU A 224 -12.59 11.94 18.20
C LEU A 224 -11.19 12.00 17.60
N GLY A 225 -10.98 12.97 16.72
CA GLY A 225 -9.75 13.00 15.96
C GLY A 225 -9.34 14.36 15.43
N ALA A 226 -8.17 14.39 14.79
CA ALA A 226 -7.62 15.57 14.16
C ALA A 226 -6.88 15.22 12.86
N CYS A 227 -6.58 16.25 12.05
CA CYS A 227 -5.67 16.12 10.92
C CYS A 227 -4.24 16.00 11.43
N VAL A 228 -3.48 15.09 10.82
CA VAL A 228 -2.04 14.94 11.04
C VAL A 228 -1.33 15.30 9.72
N HIS A 229 -0.34 16.14 9.80
CA HIS A 229 0.50 16.55 8.69
C HIS A 229 1.94 16.12 8.91
N HIS A 230 2.81 16.32 7.91
CA HIS A 230 4.25 16.04 7.98
C HIS A 230 4.95 17.18 8.75
N ASP A 231 4.68 17.25 10.05
CA ASP A 231 5.08 18.36 10.93
C ASP A 231 5.54 17.85 12.30
N HIS A 232 6.71 17.26 12.34
CA HIS A 232 7.41 17.00 13.59
C HIS A 232 8.20 18.23 14.03
N GLY A 233 8.13 18.59 15.30
CA GLY A 233 8.80 19.77 15.83
C GLY A 233 10.28 19.83 15.47
N VAL A 234 11.08 18.85 15.88
CA VAL A 234 12.53 18.82 15.63
C VAL A 234 12.87 18.26 14.26
N LEU A 235 12.07 17.28 13.79
CA LEU A 235 12.33 16.57 12.54
C LEU A 235 11.77 17.29 11.30
N GLY A 236 10.93 18.30 11.49
CA GLY A 236 10.27 19.00 10.40
C GLY A 236 9.35 18.06 9.61
N ALA A 237 9.54 17.99 8.30
CA ALA A 237 8.75 17.14 7.40
C ALA A 237 9.29 15.70 7.28
N CYS A 238 10.37 15.34 7.97
CA CYS A 238 10.89 13.98 7.95
C CYS A 238 9.97 13.03 8.71
N CYS A 239 9.75 11.85 8.13
CA CYS A 239 8.87 10.81 8.65
C CYS A 239 9.70 9.58 9.03
N TYR A 240 9.78 9.29 10.33
CA TYR A 240 10.41 8.09 10.85
C TYR A 240 9.35 7.25 11.58
N PRO A 241 9.29 5.93 11.36
CA PRO A 241 8.28 5.06 11.95
C PRO A 241 8.11 5.23 13.46
N GLU A 242 9.22 5.34 14.20
CA GLU A 242 9.21 5.48 15.66
C GLU A 242 8.64 6.83 16.10
N ALA A 243 8.86 7.88 15.33
CA ALA A 243 8.33 9.22 15.61
C ALA A 243 6.81 9.27 15.36
N GLU A 244 6.34 8.63 14.29
CA GLU A 244 4.92 8.51 13.98
C GLU A 244 4.20 7.63 15.02
N GLU A 245 4.78 6.50 15.40
CA GLU A 245 4.24 5.65 16.46
C GLU A 245 4.11 6.42 17.78
N ARG A 246 5.15 7.18 18.16
CA ARG A 246 5.10 8.03 19.35
C ARG A 246 3.97 9.07 19.26
N LYS A 247 3.78 9.70 18.11
CA LYS A 247 2.71 10.67 17.86
C LYS A 247 1.33 10.03 18.07
N VAL A 248 1.10 8.85 17.48
CA VAL A 248 -0.15 8.10 17.64
C VAL A 248 -0.38 7.72 19.11
N ARG A 249 0.64 7.23 19.83
CA ARG A 249 0.53 6.90 21.24
C ARG A 249 0.18 8.11 22.12
N LEU A 250 0.72 9.29 21.81
CA LEU A 250 0.37 10.52 22.52
C LEU A 250 -1.08 10.95 22.26
N LEU A 251 -1.55 10.84 21.01
CA LEU A 251 -2.94 11.12 20.67
C LEU A 251 -3.90 10.16 21.38
N GLN A 252 -3.60 8.87 21.43
CA GLN A 252 -4.39 7.90 22.18
C GLN A 252 -4.48 8.25 23.68
N LYS A 253 -3.37 8.68 24.31
CA LYS A 253 -3.36 9.05 25.73
C LYS A 253 -4.28 10.22 26.07
N VAL A 254 -4.55 11.11 25.12
CA VAL A 254 -5.47 12.24 25.31
C VAL A 254 -6.87 11.98 24.75
N GLY A 255 -7.18 10.72 24.42
CA GLY A 255 -8.52 10.28 24.06
C GLY A 255 -8.87 10.32 22.58
N TYR A 256 -7.92 10.58 21.68
CA TYR A 256 -8.16 10.45 20.24
C TYR A 256 -8.29 8.98 19.83
N ASN A 257 -9.27 8.67 18.99
CA ASN A 257 -9.48 7.35 18.41
C ASN A 257 -9.45 7.35 16.88
N ALA A 258 -9.22 8.51 16.28
CA ALA A 258 -9.14 8.67 14.83
C ALA A 258 -8.09 9.73 14.45
N VAL A 259 -7.46 9.55 13.31
CA VAL A 259 -6.59 10.56 12.67
C VAL A 259 -6.88 10.60 11.17
N ARG A 260 -6.69 11.76 10.58
CA ARG A 260 -6.74 11.96 9.14
C ARG A 260 -5.38 12.39 8.64
#